data_49d2abfde033d0b5ebbfd68f0b9f7946
#
_entry.id   49d2abfde033d0b5ebbfd68f0b9f7946
#
_cell.length_a   1.000
_cell.length_b   1.000
_cell.length_c   1.000
_cell.angle_alpha   90.00
_cell.angle_beta   90.00
_cell.angle_gamma   90.00
#
_symmetry.space_group_name_H-M   'P 1'
#
loop_
_entity.id
_entity.type
_entity.pdbx_description
1 polymer ?
#
loop_
_entity_poly.entity_id
_entity_poly.type
_entity_poly.pdbx_seq_one_letter_code
_entity_poly.pdbx_strand_id
1 'polypeptide(L)'
;MAIVGYCRVSTDDQSITNQQMQIEEAGYNIAKWFTDEAVSGSVKASLRNGFSSLLAYAREGDTVVVVAVDRLGRDTIDVLSTVKALQAKGVTVISLREGFDLSSAMGEAMLGIMSTLAQLERSLIAERRKAGIERAKAEGVHMGRPVKASSEAVQALISKGKTRLQVQEELGISKATFYRLAKQVIN
;
A
#
# COMPACT_ATOMS: atom_id res chain seq x y z
N MET A 1 -29.71 -14.12 -9.89
CA MET A 1 -28.32 -14.52 -9.61
C MET A 1 -27.50 -14.14 -10.83
N ALA A 2 -26.65 -13.14 -10.72
CA ALA A 2 -25.76 -12.71 -11.77
C ALA A 2 -24.32 -13.09 -11.43
N ILE A 3 -23.52 -13.43 -12.45
CA ILE A 3 -22.08 -13.60 -12.27
C ILE A 3 -21.41 -12.31 -12.75
N VAL A 4 -20.64 -11.67 -11.89
CA VAL A 4 -19.93 -10.42 -12.18
C VAL A 4 -18.44 -10.60 -12.05
N GLY A 5 -17.68 -9.99 -12.94
CA GLY A 5 -16.22 -10.06 -12.95
C GLY A 5 -15.63 -8.80 -12.33
N TYR A 6 -14.56 -8.96 -11.53
CA TYR A 6 -13.76 -7.84 -11.07
C TYR A 6 -12.29 -8.00 -11.47
N CYS A 7 -11.76 -6.98 -12.14
CA CYS A 7 -10.39 -6.94 -12.60
C CYS A 7 -9.67 -5.69 -12.08
N ARG A 8 -8.39 -5.83 -11.72
CA ARG A 8 -7.54 -4.71 -11.32
C ARG A 8 -6.15 -4.85 -11.93
N VAL A 9 -5.65 -3.76 -12.49
CA VAL A 9 -4.26 -3.66 -12.97
C VAL A 9 -3.57 -2.45 -12.33
N SER A 10 -2.30 -2.62 -11.96
CA SER A 10 -1.35 -1.53 -11.76
C SER A 10 -0.69 -1.22 -13.10
N THR A 11 -0.12 -0.07 -13.28
CA THR A 11 0.31 0.56 -14.52
C THR A 11 1.22 -0.26 -15.47
N ASP A 12 1.71 -1.45 -15.11
CA ASP A 12 2.84 -1.99 -15.87
C ASP A 12 2.71 -3.38 -16.53
N ASP A 13 1.84 -4.33 -16.14
CA ASP A 13 2.09 -5.66 -16.73
C ASP A 13 0.91 -6.61 -17.02
N GLN A 14 -0.31 -6.30 -16.68
CA GLN A 14 -1.43 -7.19 -17.04
C GLN A 14 -2.63 -6.39 -17.56
N SER A 15 -2.98 -6.62 -18.82
CA SER A 15 -4.18 -5.98 -19.35
C SER A 15 -5.43 -6.51 -18.62
N ILE A 16 -6.41 -5.64 -18.43
CA ILE A 16 -7.77 -6.02 -17.98
C ILE A 16 -8.30 -7.13 -18.87
N THR A 17 -8.10 -7.03 -20.18
CA THR A 17 -8.51 -8.00 -21.20
C THR A 17 -7.98 -9.41 -20.90
N ASN A 18 -6.71 -9.55 -20.49
CA ASN A 18 -6.16 -10.88 -20.15
C ASN A 18 -6.86 -11.50 -18.93
N GLN A 19 -7.22 -10.68 -17.93
CA GLN A 19 -7.97 -11.17 -16.77
C GLN A 19 -9.39 -11.59 -17.15
N GLN A 20 -10.04 -10.82 -18.01
CA GLN A 20 -11.38 -11.16 -18.54
C GLN A 20 -11.35 -12.46 -19.31
N MET A 21 -10.41 -12.63 -20.25
CA MET A 21 -10.22 -13.87 -20.99
C MET A 21 -10.02 -15.09 -20.07
N GLN A 22 -9.16 -14.98 -19.04
CA GLN A 22 -8.95 -16.08 -18.10
C GLN A 22 -10.23 -16.48 -17.36
N ILE A 23 -11.09 -15.51 -17.00
CA ILE A 23 -12.36 -15.78 -16.33
C ILE A 23 -13.35 -16.43 -17.29
N GLU A 24 -13.42 -15.98 -18.54
CA GLU A 24 -14.29 -16.54 -19.58
C GLU A 24 -13.85 -17.94 -19.99
N GLU A 25 -12.55 -18.18 -20.17
CA GLU A 25 -11.97 -19.50 -20.47
C GLU A 25 -12.21 -20.51 -19.33
N ALA A 26 -12.32 -20.04 -18.08
CA ALA A 26 -12.73 -20.89 -16.96
C ALA A 26 -14.22 -21.24 -16.95
N GLY A 27 -14.97 -20.79 -17.96
CA GLY A 27 -16.40 -21.13 -18.17
C GLY A 27 -17.39 -20.20 -17.49
N TYR A 28 -16.95 -19.06 -16.95
CA TYR A 28 -17.86 -18.09 -16.34
C TYR A 28 -18.43 -17.13 -17.37
N ASN A 29 -19.76 -17.09 -17.49
CA ASN A 29 -20.46 -16.12 -18.34
C ASN A 29 -20.76 -14.85 -17.51
N ILE A 30 -19.96 -13.82 -17.72
CA ILE A 30 -19.99 -12.59 -16.92
C ILE A 30 -21.07 -11.62 -17.42
N ALA A 31 -22.06 -11.34 -16.58
CA ALA A 31 -23.12 -10.40 -16.87
C ALA A 31 -22.66 -8.93 -16.86
N LYS A 32 -21.66 -8.62 -16.00
CA LYS A 32 -21.11 -7.26 -15.90
C LYS A 32 -19.67 -7.28 -15.37
N TRP A 33 -18.83 -6.45 -15.96
CA TRP A 33 -17.45 -6.24 -15.55
C TRP A 33 -17.31 -4.97 -14.69
N PHE A 34 -16.48 -5.04 -13.67
CA PHE A 34 -16.02 -3.91 -12.87
C PHE A 34 -14.50 -3.88 -12.90
N THR A 35 -13.93 -2.71 -13.20
CA THR A 35 -12.48 -2.60 -13.41
C THR A 35 -11.90 -1.42 -12.67
N ASP A 36 -10.67 -1.60 -12.17
CA ASP A 36 -9.84 -0.54 -11.65
C ASP A 36 -8.51 -0.53 -12.39
N GLU A 37 -8.36 0.41 -13.33
CA GLU A 37 -7.17 0.60 -14.15
C GLU A 37 -6.23 1.61 -13.51
N ALA A 38 -4.92 1.39 -13.64
CA ALA A 38 -3.86 2.25 -13.08
C ALA A 38 -3.99 2.48 -11.56
N VAL A 39 -4.62 1.54 -10.84
CA VAL A 39 -4.76 1.62 -9.39
C VAL A 39 -3.74 0.71 -8.73
N SER A 40 -2.79 1.32 -7.99
CA SER A 40 -1.79 0.58 -7.23
C SER A 40 -2.43 -0.44 -6.29
N GLY A 41 -1.83 -1.62 -6.19
CA GLY A 41 -2.22 -2.64 -5.21
C GLY A 41 -2.18 -2.14 -3.75
N SER A 42 -1.45 -1.07 -3.45
CA SER A 42 -1.39 -0.47 -2.11
C SER A 42 -2.65 0.29 -1.70
N VAL A 43 -3.54 0.61 -2.64
CA VAL A 43 -4.83 1.29 -2.36
C VAL A 43 -5.83 0.28 -1.81
N LYS A 44 -6.49 0.59 -0.69
CA LYS A 44 -7.57 -0.24 -0.13
C LYS A 44 -8.67 -0.47 -1.16
N ALA A 45 -9.26 -1.69 -1.17
CA ALA A 45 -10.34 -2.04 -2.08
C ALA A 45 -11.53 -1.06 -1.99
N SER A 46 -11.94 -0.69 -0.78
CA SER A 46 -13.05 0.24 -0.52
C SER A 46 -12.84 1.66 -1.10
N LEU A 47 -11.61 2.04 -1.42
CA LEU A 47 -11.27 3.35 -2.01
C LEU A 47 -11.11 3.29 -3.53
N ARG A 48 -11.30 2.12 -4.14
CA ARG A 48 -11.24 1.92 -5.59
C ARG A 48 -12.61 2.13 -6.19
N ASN A 49 -12.70 2.90 -7.26
CA ASN A 49 -13.98 3.27 -7.89
C ASN A 49 -14.71 2.06 -8.48
N GLY A 50 -13.98 1.17 -9.18
CA GLY A 50 -14.54 -0.04 -9.77
C GLY A 50 -15.05 -1.00 -8.68
N PHE A 51 -14.27 -1.21 -7.62
CA PHE A 51 -14.71 -2.06 -6.51
C PHE A 51 -15.89 -1.46 -5.74
N SER A 52 -15.91 -0.17 -5.48
CA SER A 52 -17.05 0.51 -4.83
C SER A 52 -18.33 0.38 -5.67
N SER A 53 -18.21 0.50 -6.98
CA SER A 53 -19.33 0.30 -7.92
C SER A 53 -19.81 -1.15 -7.93
N LEU A 54 -18.90 -2.13 -7.88
CA LEU A 54 -19.24 -3.55 -7.72
C LEU A 54 -20.00 -3.78 -6.41
N LEU A 55 -19.47 -3.26 -5.30
CA LEU A 55 -20.11 -3.43 -3.99
C LEU A 55 -21.50 -2.80 -3.94
N ALA A 56 -21.72 -1.67 -4.62
CA ALA A 56 -23.04 -1.04 -4.72
C ALA A 56 -24.01 -1.84 -5.62
N TYR A 57 -23.48 -2.49 -6.66
CA TYR A 57 -24.27 -3.25 -7.63
C TYR A 57 -24.68 -4.64 -7.11
N ALA A 58 -23.77 -5.34 -6.44
CA ALA A 58 -23.91 -6.73 -6.04
C ALA A 58 -25.09 -6.93 -5.05
N ARG A 59 -25.87 -7.97 -5.29
CA ARG A 59 -27.08 -8.35 -4.53
C ARG A 59 -26.94 -9.77 -4.00
N GLU A 60 -27.80 -10.13 -3.06
CA GLU A 60 -27.91 -11.48 -2.54
C GLU A 60 -28.06 -12.51 -3.67
N GLY A 61 -27.29 -13.59 -3.59
CA GLY A 61 -27.26 -14.66 -4.57
C GLY A 61 -26.37 -14.40 -5.80
N ASP A 62 -25.77 -13.21 -5.94
CA ASP A 62 -24.80 -12.95 -7.01
C ASP A 62 -23.45 -13.61 -6.71
N THR A 63 -22.66 -13.84 -7.76
CA THR A 63 -21.30 -14.37 -7.66
C THR A 63 -20.31 -13.37 -8.23
N VAL A 64 -19.29 -13.03 -7.46
CA VAL A 64 -18.13 -12.23 -7.90
C VAL A 64 -17.00 -13.18 -8.24
N VAL A 65 -16.46 -13.08 -9.45
CA VAL A 65 -15.32 -13.85 -9.90
C VAL A 65 -14.10 -12.93 -10.10
N VAL A 66 -12.96 -13.36 -9.56
CA VAL A 66 -11.66 -12.71 -9.74
C VAL A 66 -10.61 -13.71 -10.18
N VAL A 67 -9.58 -13.25 -10.87
CA VAL A 67 -8.46 -14.13 -11.28
C VAL A 67 -7.66 -14.59 -10.04
N ALA A 68 -7.48 -13.71 -9.05
CA ALA A 68 -6.72 -14.02 -7.84
C ALA A 68 -7.11 -13.11 -6.67
N VAL A 69 -6.89 -13.58 -5.43
CA VAL A 69 -7.23 -12.86 -4.18
C VAL A 69 -6.55 -11.49 -4.06
N ASP A 70 -5.35 -11.32 -4.63
CA ASP A 70 -4.61 -10.06 -4.61
C ASP A 70 -5.28 -8.92 -5.41
N ARG A 71 -6.31 -9.24 -6.19
CA ARG A 71 -7.19 -8.24 -6.83
C ARG A 71 -8.13 -7.59 -5.83
N LEU A 72 -8.58 -8.34 -4.81
CA LEU A 72 -9.60 -7.94 -3.83
C LEU A 72 -9.08 -7.06 -2.69
N GLY A 73 -7.79 -6.87 -2.53
CA GLY A 73 -7.24 -6.05 -1.46
C GLY A 73 -5.78 -5.67 -1.66
N ARG A 74 -5.29 -4.78 -0.81
CA ARG A 74 -3.87 -4.36 -0.78
C ARG A 74 -3.00 -5.31 0.05
N ASP A 75 -3.60 -5.98 1.02
CA ASP A 75 -2.99 -6.96 1.92
C ASP A 75 -4.05 -7.96 2.36
N THR A 76 -3.64 -9.02 3.04
CA THR A 76 -4.55 -10.11 3.42
C THR A 76 -5.69 -9.65 4.33
N ILE A 77 -5.47 -8.64 5.18
CA ILE A 77 -6.51 -8.08 6.07
C ILE A 77 -7.57 -7.34 5.23
N ASP A 78 -7.13 -6.58 4.24
CA ASP A 78 -8.03 -5.86 3.33
C ASP A 78 -8.84 -6.84 2.46
N VAL A 79 -8.21 -7.92 1.96
CA VAL A 79 -8.90 -9.02 1.25
C VAL A 79 -9.96 -9.65 2.14
N LEU A 80 -9.62 -10.02 3.38
CA LEU A 80 -10.56 -10.62 4.33
C LEU A 80 -11.75 -9.69 4.61
N SER A 81 -11.48 -8.40 4.82
CA SER A 81 -12.53 -7.39 5.03
C SER A 81 -13.45 -7.26 3.81
N THR A 82 -12.87 -7.30 2.62
CA THR A 82 -13.56 -7.23 1.33
C THR A 82 -14.46 -8.44 1.11
N VAL A 83 -13.96 -9.65 1.33
CA VAL A 83 -14.73 -10.89 1.23
C VAL A 83 -15.89 -10.90 2.24
N LYS A 84 -15.64 -10.52 3.49
CA LYS A 84 -16.68 -10.41 4.52
C LYS A 84 -17.76 -9.39 4.16
N ALA A 85 -17.40 -8.26 3.55
CA ALA A 85 -18.37 -7.27 3.11
C ALA A 85 -19.28 -7.79 1.99
N LEU A 86 -18.76 -8.63 1.08
CA LEU A 86 -19.56 -9.30 0.04
C LEU A 86 -20.41 -10.42 0.63
N GLN A 87 -19.85 -11.26 1.53
CA GLN A 87 -20.59 -12.30 2.25
C GLN A 87 -21.78 -11.74 3.04
N ALA A 88 -21.58 -10.61 3.73
CA ALA A 88 -22.65 -9.94 4.48
C ALA A 88 -23.83 -9.49 3.59
N LYS A 89 -23.61 -9.39 2.29
CA LYS A 89 -24.64 -9.14 1.27
C LYS A 89 -25.21 -10.42 0.65
N GLY A 90 -24.76 -11.60 1.09
CA GLY A 90 -25.16 -12.88 0.50
C GLY A 90 -24.52 -13.13 -0.88
N VAL A 91 -23.36 -12.53 -1.15
CA VAL A 91 -22.62 -12.64 -2.42
C VAL A 91 -21.51 -13.68 -2.28
N THR A 92 -21.47 -14.64 -3.21
CA THR A 92 -20.38 -15.62 -3.32
C THR A 92 -19.13 -14.98 -3.97
N VAL A 93 -17.94 -15.34 -3.51
CA VAL A 93 -16.68 -14.82 -4.06
C VAL A 93 -15.78 -15.98 -4.50
N ILE A 94 -15.48 -16.05 -5.79
CA ILE A 94 -14.66 -17.11 -6.39
C ILE A 94 -13.33 -16.52 -6.87
N SER A 95 -12.24 -17.17 -6.51
CA SER A 95 -10.92 -16.86 -7.04
C SER A 95 -10.41 -18.04 -7.88
N LEU A 96 -10.04 -17.75 -9.16
CA LEU A 96 -9.61 -18.79 -10.10
C LEU A 96 -8.26 -19.37 -9.72
N ARG A 97 -7.29 -18.53 -9.37
CA ARG A 97 -5.92 -18.97 -9.04
C ARG A 97 -5.89 -19.88 -7.82
N GLU A 98 -6.66 -19.53 -6.81
CA GLU A 98 -6.75 -20.31 -5.59
C GLU A 98 -7.68 -21.53 -5.75
N GLY A 99 -8.55 -21.52 -6.76
CA GLY A 99 -9.39 -22.66 -7.14
C GLY A 99 -10.55 -22.95 -6.19
N PHE A 100 -10.99 -21.98 -5.39
CA PHE A 100 -12.10 -22.18 -4.46
C PHE A 100 -12.94 -20.92 -4.19
N ASP A 101 -14.11 -21.18 -3.62
CA ASP A 101 -15.01 -20.17 -3.12
C ASP A 101 -14.48 -19.58 -1.80
N LEU A 102 -14.07 -18.32 -1.85
CA LEU A 102 -13.58 -17.57 -0.69
C LEU A 102 -14.67 -17.30 0.35
N SER A 103 -15.97 -17.42 -0.04
CA SER A 103 -17.10 -17.25 0.87
C SER A 103 -17.47 -18.53 1.61
N SER A 104 -16.90 -19.67 1.25
CA SER A 104 -17.11 -20.92 1.95
C SER A 104 -16.35 -20.96 3.29
N ALA A 105 -16.77 -21.84 4.21
CA ALA A 105 -16.07 -22.04 5.48
C ALA A 105 -14.58 -22.42 5.28
N MET A 106 -14.27 -23.21 4.24
CA MET A 106 -12.89 -23.55 3.87
C MET A 106 -12.15 -22.31 3.36
N GLY A 107 -12.77 -21.50 2.51
CA GLY A 107 -12.21 -20.24 2.00
C GLY A 107 -11.91 -19.25 3.14
N GLU A 108 -12.82 -19.10 4.09
CA GLU A 108 -12.63 -18.24 5.27
C GLU A 108 -11.46 -18.73 6.14
N ALA A 109 -11.37 -20.05 6.40
CA ALA A 109 -10.27 -20.64 7.14
C ALA A 109 -8.92 -20.39 6.43
N MET A 110 -8.86 -20.56 5.11
CA MET A 110 -7.66 -20.33 4.32
C MET A 110 -7.22 -18.87 4.33
N LEU A 111 -8.17 -17.92 4.18
CA LEU A 111 -7.89 -16.50 4.31
C LEU A 111 -7.39 -16.14 5.73
N GLY A 112 -7.91 -16.79 6.76
CA GLY A 112 -7.42 -16.66 8.13
C GLY A 112 -5.97 -17.08 8.29
N ILE A 113 -5.60 -18.24 7.74
CA ILE A 113 -4.21 -18.75 7.74
C ILE A 113 -3.30 -17.77 6.99
N MET A 114 -3.68 -17.35 5.80
CA MET A 114 -2.91 -16.36 5.01
C MET A 114 -2.72 -15.04 5.77
N SER A 115 -3.77 -14.57 6.48
CA SER A 115 -3.68 -13.37 7.31
C SER A 115 -2.66 -13.52 8.43
N THR A 116 -2.65 -14.66 9.11
CA THR A 116 -1.70 -14.96 10.19
C THR A 116 -0.26 -15.02 9.66
N LEU A 117 -0.04 -15.67 8.52
CA LEU A 117 1.27 -15.71 7.87
C LEU A 117 1.76 -14.31 7.47
N ALA A 118 0.90 -13.49 6.88
CA ALA A 118 1.24 -12.12 6.51
C ALA A 118 1.53 -11.22 7.72
N GLN A 119 0.90 -11.46 8.87
CA GLN A 119 1.24 -10.79 10.12
C GLN A 119 2.60 -11.23 10.66
N LEU A 120 2.89 -12.53 10.63
CA LEU A 120 4.18 -13.08 11.02
C LEU A 120 5.33 -12.51 10.17
N GLU A 121 5.18 -12.50 8.85
CA GLU A 121 6.18 -11.89 7.96
C GLU A 121 6.45 -10.43 8.31
N ARG A 122 5.39 -9.63 8.55
CA ARG A 122 5.54 -8.23 8.95
C ARG A 122 6.26 -8.06 10.29
N SER A 123 6.00 -8.92 11.28
CA SER A 123 6.70 -8.89 12.57
C SER A 123 8.17 -9.21 12.41
N LEU A 124 8.53 -10.24 11.65
CA LEU A 124 9.91 -10.61 11.36
C LEU A 124 10.69 -9.50 10.64
N ILE A 125 10.05 -8.83 9.67
CA ILE A 125 10.65 -7.67 8.98
C ILE A 125 10.87 -6.51 9.96
N ALA A 126 9.91 -6.24 10.83
CA ALA A 126 10.02 -5.18 11.84
C ALA A 126 11.15 -5.46 12.85
N GLU A 127 11.29 -6.69 13.32
CA GLU A 127 12.38 -7.12 14.20
C GLU A 127 13.74 -6.97 13.53
N ARG A 128 13.90 -7.45 12.29
CA ARG A 128 15.15 -7.29 11.52
C ARG A 128 15.52 -5.83 11.32
N ARG A 129 14.53 -4.99 11.00
CA ARG A 129 14.73 -3.54 10.86
C ARG A 129 15.16 -2.91 12.19
N LYS A 130 14.52 -3.27 13.31
CA LYS A 130 14.88 -2.77 14.64
C LYS A 130 16.33 -3.14 14.98
N ALA A 131 16.70 -4.41 14.82
CA ALA A 131 18.06 -4.88 15.06
C ALA A 131 19.10 -4.16 14.16
N GLY A 132 18.77 -3.92 12.88
CA GLY A 132 19.62 -3.15 11.97
C GLY A 132 19.80 -1.69 12.41
N ILE A 133 18.74 -1.04 12.88
CA ILE A 133 18.79 0.33 13.43
C ILE A 133 19.66 0.38 14.69
N GLU A 134 19.50 -0.57 15.60
CA GLU A 134 20.29 -0.62 16.84
C GLU A 134 21.77 -0.85 16.55
N ARG A 135 22.10 -1.72 15.59
CA ARG A 135 23.48 -1.92 15.13
C ARG A 135 24.06 -0.64 14.54
N ALA A 136 23.35 0.02 13.62
CA ALA A 136 23.81 1.27 13.02
C ALA A 136 24.02 2.38 14.05
N LYS A 137 23.17 2.45 15.10
CA LYS A 137 23.36 3.37 16.22
C LYS A 137 24.63 3.05 17.01
N ALA A 138 24.88 1.77 17.31
CA ALA A 138 26.08 1.34 18.04
C ALA A 138 27.36 1.62 17.24
N GLU A 139 27.30 1.54 15.93
CA GLU A 139 28.41 1.87 15.01
C GLU A 139 28.55 3.37 14.75
N GLY A 140 27.72 4.22 15.36
CA GLY A 140 27.73 5.67 15.19
C GLY A 140 27.29 6.16 13.80
N VAL A 141 26.62 5.31 13.02
CA VAL A 141 26.13 5.69 11.69
C VAL A 141 25.01 6.71 11.84
N HIS A 142 25.17 7.86 11.17
CA HIS A 142 24.13 8.90 11.16
C HIS A 142 22.87 8.40 10.47
N MET A 143 21.76 8.39 11.24
CA MET A 143 20.46 7.96 10.72
C MET A 143 19.57 9.17 10.52
N GLY A 144 19.14 9.38 9.30
CA GLY A 144 18.27 10.48 8.92
C GLY A 144 18.85 11.31 7.78
N ARG A 145 18.23 12.47 7.54
CA ARG A 145 18.72 13.38 6.50
C ARG A 145 20.09 13.96 6.92
N PRO A 146 21.10 13.88 6.04
CA PRO A 146 22.40 14.46 6.32
C PRO A 146 22.30 15.93 6.75
N VAL A 147 23.05 16.28 7.79
CA VAL A 147 23.10 17.66 8.27
C VAL A 147 23.90 18.48 7.26
N LYS A 148 23.28 19.43 6.57
CA LYS A 148 23.93 20.27 5.55
C LYS A 148 24.86 21.33 6.12
N ALA A 149 24.58 21.80 7.32
CA ALA A 149 25.40 22.80 8.00
C ALA A 149 25.25 22.67 9.52
N SER A 150 26.32 22.93 10.26
CA SER A 150 26.29 23.03 11.71
C SER A 150 26.02 24.47 12.19
N SER A 151 25.65 24.63 13.47
CA SER A 151 25.47 25.95 14.08
C SER A 151 26.76 26.74 14.07
N GLU A 152 27.90 26.10 14.32
CA GLU A 152 29.25 26.70 14.30
C GLU A 152 29.60 27.24 12.91
N ALA A 153 29.29 26.49 11.83
CA ALA A 153 29.55 26.93 10.47
C ALA A 153 28.73 28.18 10.11
N VAL A 154 27.48 28.24 10.53
CA VAL A 154 26.63 29.44 10.36
C VAL A 154 27.18 30.63 11.11
N GLN A 155 27.58 30.45 12.38
CA GLN A 155 28.14 31.52 13.23
C GLN A 155 29.49 32.02 12.71
N ALA A 156 30.36 31.11 12.24
CA ALA A 156 31.64 31.48 11.63
C ALA A 156 31.52 32.37 10.38
N LEU A 157 30.45 32.17 9.61
CA LEU A 157 30.15 33.03 8.45
C LEU A 157 29.53 34.35 8.85
N ILE A 158 28.69 34.38 9.87
CA ILE A 158 28.12 35.64 10.42
C ILE A 158 29.23 36.50 11.03
N SER A 159 30.15 35.93 11.82
CA SER A 159 31.27 36.66 12.40
C SER A 159 32.27 37.21 11.36
N LYS A 160 32.32 36.62 10.18
CA LYS A 160 33.05 37.16 9.01
C LYS A 160 32.28 38.27 8.27
N GLY A 161 31.17 38.75 8.80
CA GLY A 161 30.37 39.84 8.24
C GLY A 161 29.48 39.43 7.05
N LYS A 162 29.30 38.11 6.78
CA LYS A 162 28.42 37.67 5.69
C LYS A 162 26.95 37.89 6.01
N THR A 163 26.21 38.35 5.01
CA THR A 163 24.77 38.54 5.10
C THR A 163 24.06 37.19 5.13
N ARG A 164 22.82 37.17 5.67
CA ARG A 164 22.00 35.95 5.66
C ARG A 164 21.91 35.27 4.29
N LEU A 165 21.72 36.05 3.21
CA LEU A 165 21.59 35.50 1.87
C LEU A 165 22.89 34.79 1.42
N GLN A 166 24.04 35.40 1.68
CA GLN A 166 25.35 34.81 1.37
C GLN A 166 25.60 33.54 2.16
N VAL A 167 25.21 33.48 3.45
CA VAL A 167 25.33 32.26 4.27
C VAL A 167 24.40 31.13 3.75
N GLN A 168 23.18 31.49 3.34
CA GLN A 168 22.23 30.51 2.78
C GLN A 168 22.76 29.93 1.46
N GLU A 169 23.30 30.75 0.60
CA GLU A 169 23.85 30.37 -0.69
C GLU A 169 25.09 29.46 -0.50
N GLU A 170 26.02 29.87 0.35
CA GLU A 170 27.29 29.16 0.59
C GLU A 170 27.09 27.79 1.26
N LEU A 171 26.15 27.68 2.20
CA LEU A 171 25.87 26.43 2.90
C LEU A 171 24.71 25.61 2.28
N GLY A 172 24.07 26.10 1.24
CA GLY A 172 22.96 25.44 0.57
C GLY A 172 21.75 25.20 1.50
N ILE A 173 21.49 26.13 2.47
CA ILE A 173 20.46 25.98 3.48
C ILE A 173 19.27 26.93 3.25
N SER A 174 18.09 26.53 3.72
CA SER A 174 16.90 27.35 3.65
C SER A 174 16.90 28.49 4.69
N LYS A 175 16.06 29.51 4.48
CA LYS A 175 15.85 30.60 5.45
C LYS A 175 15.48 30.09 6.83
N ALA A 176 14.58 29.10 6.91
CA ALA A 176 14.17 28.51 8.19
C ALA A 176 15.34 27.79 8.89
N THR A 177 16.17 27.06 8.14
CA THR A 177 17.36 26.37 8.65
C THR A 177 18.39 27.39 9.20
N PHE A 178 18.62 28.48 8.47
CA PHE A 178 19.51 29.55 8.91
C PHE A 178 19.09 30.09 10.28
N TYR A 179 17.84 30.52 10.46
CA TYR A 179 17.38 31.07 11.75
C TYR A 179 17.42 30.04 12.88
N ARG A 180 17.10 28.78 12.61
CA ARG A 180 17.18 27.69 13.60
C ARG A 180 18.60 27.50 14.10
N LEU A 181 19.58 27.44 13.17
CA LEU A 181 20.99 27.22 13.50
C LEU A 181 21.64 28.48 14.12
N ALA A 182 21.27 29.69 13.67
CA ALA A 182 21.76 30.91 14.24
C ALA A 182 21.28 31.14 15.70
N LYS A 183 20.12 30.62 16.07
CA LYS A 183 19.53 30.75 17.43
C LYS A 183 20.06 29.73 18.45
N GLN A 184 20.63 28.61 18.01
CA GLN A 184 21.07 27.51 18.89
C GLN A 184 22.28 27.81 19.78
N VAL A 185 22.94 28.95 19.64
CA VAL A 185 24.15 29.35 20.39
C VAL A 185 23.87 30.40 21.49
N ILE A 186 22.61 30.74 21.77
CA ILE A 186 22.23 31.74 22.77
C ILE A 186 21.81 31.07 24.11
N ASN A 187 22.14 29.79 24.32
CA ASN A 187 21.99 29.11 25.63
C ASN A 187 23.30 28.55 26.12
#